data_46b056cd91a758b5123ebbac79565856
#
_entry.id   46b056cd91a758b5123ebbac79565856
#
_cell.length_a   1.000
_cell.length_b   1.000
_cell.length_c   1.000
_cell.angle_alpha   90.00
_cell.angle_beta   90.00
_cell.angle_gamma   90.00
#
_symmetry.space_group_name_H-M   'P 1'
#
loop_
_entity.id
_entity.type
_entity.pdbx_description
1 polymer ?
#
loop_
_entity_poly.entity_id
_entity_poly.type
_entity_poly.pdbx_seq_one_letter_code
_entity_poly.pdbx_strand_id
1 'polypeptide(L)'
;MAHFTAPPAPFRHRIMGPLRDFLHDSRSTGVLLIGCTVVSLVITNSASSSWYTGGWRTSITGMASLHLPVTPNEWVNNFLMSFFFLLAGMEIKRELLNGELCSFKKAILPFGAAFGGMLFPALIYLAFNFHSHTGHGWGIPTATDIAFSVGIASLLGKRFPVGLKILLLALAIIDDLGAIIV
;
A
#
# COMPACT_ATOMS: atom_id res chain seq x y z
N MET A 1 -49.38 -26.29 16.50
CA MET A 1 -48.37 -25.64 15.67
C MET A 1 -47.11 -25.49 16.50
N ALA A 2 -46.09 -26.33 16.25
CA ALA A 2 -44.83 -26.30 16.99
C ALA A 2 -43.90 -25.26 16.37
N HIS A 3 -43.57 -24.22 17.10
CA HIS A 3 -42.53 -23.28 16.72
C HIS A 3 -41.16 -23.96 16.75
N PHE A 4 -40.65 -24.31 15.57
CA PHE A 4 -39.25 -24.77 15.40
C PHE A 4 -38.34 -23.54 15.55
N THR A 5 -37.80 -23.34 16.72
CA THR A 5 -36.72 -22.36 16.94
C THR A 5 -35.44 -22.95 16.38
N ALA A 6 -34.93 -22.33 15.28
CA ALA A 6 -33.66 -22.71 14.71
C ALA A 6 -32.52 -22.56 15.77
N PRO A 7 -31.56 -23.51 15.83
CA PRO A 7 -30.48 -23.44 16.80
C PRO A 7 -29.62 -22.18 16.56
N PRO A 8 -29.10 -21.54 17.62
CA PRO A 8 -28.25 -20.36 17.48
C PRO A 8 -27.01 -20.70 16.67
N ALA A 9 -26.71 -19.87 15.66
CA ALA A 9 -25.54 -20.04 14.82
C ALA A 9 -24.26 -20.15 15.67
N PRO A 10 -23.34 -21.07 15.37
CA PRO A 10 -22.15 -21.31 16.17
C PRO A 10 -21.34 -20.00 16.31
N PHE A 11 -20.80 -19.74 17.48
CA PHE A 11 -20.04 -18.54 17.88
C PHE A 11 -19.03 -18.06 16.79
N ARG A 12 -18.44 -19.01 16.07
CA ARG A 12 -17.54 -18.79 14.94
C ARG A 12 -18.20 -17.96 13.80
N HIS A 13 -19.47 -18.16 13.50
CA HIS A 13 -20.19 -17.39 12.46
C HIS A 13 -20.54 -15.96 12.90
N ARG A 14 -20.68 -15.72 14.20
CA ARG A 14 -21.02 -14.39 14.72
C ARG A 14 -19.86 -13.39 14.64
N ILE A 15 -18.61 -13.87 14.75
CA ILE A 15 -17.42 -13.00 14.72
C ILE A 15 -16.77 -13.01 13.33
N MET A 16 -16.72 -14.19 12.68
CA MET A 16 -16.05 -14.31 11.37
C MET A 16 -16.84 -13.72 10.22
N GLY A 17 -18.18 -13.69 10.30
CA GLY A 17 -19.03 -13.07 9.27
C GLY A 17 -18.73 -11.57 9.12
N PRO A 18 -18.98 -10.76 10.17
CA PRO A 18 -18.69 -9.32 10.13
C PRO A 18 -17.21 -8.98 9.84
N LEU A 19 -16.28 -9.78 10.36
CA LEU A 19 -14.86 -9.60 10.11
C LEU A 19 -14.51 -9.88 8.65
N ARG A 20 -15.07 -10.91 8.05
CA ARG A 20 -14.90 -11.24 6.64
C ARG A 20 -15.49 -10.16 5.74
N ASP A 21 -16.69 -9.69 6.03
CA ASP A 21 -17.37 -8.62 5.30
C ASP A 21 -16.57 -7.32 5.42
N PHE A 22 -16.04 -7.03 6.61
CA PHE A 22 -15.14 -5.90 6.86
C PHE A 22 -13.85 -6.01 6.03
N LEU A 23 -13.20 -7.16 5.99
CA LEU A 23 -11.96 -7.37 5.24
C LEU A 23 -12.18 -7.39 3.71
N HIS A 24 -13.39 -7.72 3.24
CA HIS A 24 -13.74 -7.66 1.82
C HIS A 24 -14.16 -6.27 1.33
N ASP A 25 -14.43 -5.33 2.24
CA ASP A 25 -14.74 -3.96 1.86
C ASP A 25 -13.44 -3.16 1.65
N SER A 26 -13.24 -2.63 0.45
CA SER A 26 -12.09 -1.78 0.12
C SER A 26 -11.93 -0.57 1.04
N ARG A 27 -13.02 -0.11 1.66
CA ARG A 27 -13.01 0.99 2.64
C ARG A 27 -12.33 0.58 3.94
N SER A 28 -12.56 -0.65 4.38
CA SER A 28 -11.98 -1.18 5.61
C SER A 28 -10.46 -1.27 5.52
N THR A 29 -9.95 -1.71 4.37
CA THR A 29 -8.50 -1.74 4.10
C THR A 29 -7.90 -0.35 4.20
N GLY A 30 -8.54 0.66 3.58
CA GLY A 30 -8.08 2.05 3.66
C GLY A 30 -8.08 2.61 5.09
N VAL A 31 -9.15 2.35 5.85
CA VAL A 31 -9.25 2.77 7.26
C VAL A 31 -8.17 2.11 8.11
N LEU A 32 -7.93 0.81 7.93
CA LEU A 32 -6.86 0.09 8.64
C LEU A 32 -5.48 0.65 8.34
N LEU A 33 -5.17 0.87 7.05
CA LEU A 33 -3.88 1.44 6.63
C LEU A 33 -3.64 2.81 7.26
N ILE A 34 -4.62 3.71 7.14
CA ILE A 34 -4.54 5.05 7.73
C ILE A 34 -4.41 4.96 9.25
N GLY A 35 -5.22 4.12 9.90
CA GLY A 35 -5.18 3.92 11.34
C GLY A 35 -3.83 3.41 11.82
N CYS A 36 -3.27 2.38 11.19
CA CYS A 36 -1.94 1.86 11.50
C CYS A 36 -0.85 2.90 11.29
N THR A 37 -0.93 3.69 10.20
CA THR A 37 0.03 4.77 9.92
C THR A 37 -0.01 5.84 11.01
N VAL A 38 -1.20 6.33 11.36
CA VAL A 38 -1.36 7.35 12.41
C VAL A 38 -0.84 6.83 13.76
N VAL A 39 -1.20 5.61 14.14
CA VAL A 39 -0.74 4.98 15.39
C VAL A 39 0.78 4.86 15.39
N SER A 40 1.38 4.37 14.30
CA SER A 40 2.83 4.25 14.15
C SER A 40 3.54 5.60 14.27
N LEU A 41 3.02 6.65 13.61
CA LEU A 41 3.56 8.01 13.68
C LEU A 41 3.48 8.58 15.10
N VAL A 42 2.34 8.40 15.77
CA VAL A 42 2.16 8.89 17.15
C VAL A 42 3.14 8.19 18.11
N ILE A 43 3.28 6.87 18.02
CA ILE A 43 4.19 6.11 18.89
C ILE A 43 5.65 6.49 18.60
N THR A 44 6.02 6.61 17.32
CA THR A 44 7.41 6.95 16.92
C THR A 44 7.81 8.36 17.38
N ASN A 45 6.86 9.29 17.47
CA ASN A 45 7.11 10.65 17.92
C ASN A 45 6.81 10.86 19.42
N SER A 46 6.47 9.80 20.16
CA SER A 46 6.22 9.84 21.59
C SER A 46 7.46 9.46 22.41
N ALA A 47 7.35 9.59 23.74
CA ALA A 47 8.39 9.13 24.68
C ALA A 47 8.67 7.61 24.59
N SER A 48 7.74 6.83 24.03
CA SER A 48 7.87 5.38 23.82
C SER A 48 8.57 5.00 22.50
N SER A 49 9.11 5.96 21.75
CA SER A 49 9.73 5.73 20.43
C SER A 49 10.86 4.71 20.46
N SER A 50 11.70 4.72 21.50
CA SER A 50 12.82 3.79 21.63
C SER A 50 12.38 2.33 21.78
N TRP A 51 11.31 2.07 22.52
CA TRP A 51 10.74 0.72 22.64
C TRP A 51 10.16 0.24 21.29
N TYR A 52 9.39 1.08 20.63
CA TYR A 52 8.76 0.73 19.37
C TYR A 52 9.78 0.48 18.25
N THR A 53 10.69 1.42 18.04
CA THR A 53 11.75 1.30 17.02
C THR A 53 12.76 0.21 17.34
N GLY A 54 13.06 0.00 18.64
CA GLY A 54 13.89 -1.09 19.13
C GLY A 54 13.27 -2.46 18.83
N GLY A 55 11.96 -2.62 19.02
CA GLY A 55 11.24 -3.86 18.70
C GLY A 55 11.38 -4.28 17.22
N TRP A 56 11.32 -3.33 16.30
CA TRP A 56 11.52 -3.59 14.86
C TRP A 56 12.95 -4.01 14.49
N ARG A 57 13.94 -3.65 15.30
CA ARG A 57 15.36 -3.96 15.11
C ARG A 57 15.85 -5.11 15.98
N THR A 58 14.99 -5.68 16.84
CA THR A 58 15.36 -6.78 17.72
C THR A 58 15.64 -8.03 16.91
N SER A 59 16.83 -8.61 17.13
CA SER A 59 17.26 -9.84 16.45
C SER A 59 16.54 -11.06 16.98
N ILE A 60 15.96 -11.87 16.10
CA ILE A 60 15.31 -13.14 16.44
C ILE A 60 16.40 -14.22 16.47
N THR A 61 16.69 -14.72 17.65
CA THR A 61 17.76 -15.72 17.88
C THR A 61 17.51 -17.00 17.06
N GLY A 62 18.54 -17.50 16.40
CA GLY A 62 18.49 -18.76 15.64
C GLY A 62 18.16 -18.65 14.16
N MET A 63 17.67 -17.51 13.65
CA MET A 63 17.34 -17.36 12.24
C MET A 63 18.56 -17.07 11.36
N ALA A 64 19.63 -16.49 11.90
CA ALA A 64 20.87 -16.22 11.18
C ALA A 64 21.52 -17.49 10.60
N SER A 65 21.43 -18.61 11.30
CA SER A 65 21.99 -19.91 10.86
C SER A 65 21.25 -20.50 9.65
N LEU A 66 20.01 -20.06 9.42
CA LEU A 66 19.17 -20.51 8.30
C LEU A 66 19.19 -19.54 7.10
N HIS A 67 20.02 -18.49 7.14
CA HIS A 67 20.08 -17.41 6.14
C HIS A 67 18.70 -16.73 5.95
N LEU A 68 17.88 -16.70 7.00
CA LEU A 68 16.60 -16.02 7.01
C LEU A 68 16.74 -14.61 7.61
N PRO A 69 15.80 -13.68 7.29
CA PRO A 69 15.78 -12.37 7.90
C PRO A 69 15.77 -12.48 9.43
N VAL A 70 16.66 -11.74 10.09
CA VAL A 70 16.86 -11.84 11.54
C VAL A 70 16.06 -10.82 12.34
N THR A 71 15.54 -9.78 11.70
CA THR A 71 14.73 -8.76 12.37
C THR A 71 13.33 -8.68 11.77
N PRO A 72 12.29 -8.24 12.54
CA PRO A 72 10.96 -7.98 11.98
C PRO A 72 10.98 -7.01 10.81
N ASN A 73 11.85 -6.00 10.85
CA ASN A 73 12.04 -5.05 9.75
C ASN A 73 12.51 -5.73 8.47
N GLU A 74 13.49 -6.63 8.55
CA GLU A 74 13.96 -7.41 7.40
C GLU A 74 12.89 -8.37 6.86
N TRP A 75 12.05 -8.96 7.73
CA TRP A 75 10.92 -9.77 7.30
C TRP A 75 9.93 -8.99 6.46
N VAL A 76 9.60 -7.76 6.87
CA VAL A 76 8.74 -6.87 6.09
C VAL A 76 9.42 -6.50 4.77
N ASN A 77 10.66 -6.01 4.82
CA ASN A 77 11.34 -5.47 3.65
C ASN A 77 11.76 -6.54 2.63
N ASN A 78 12.12 -7.74 3.06
CA ASN A 78 12.60 -8.76 2.14
C ASN A 78 11.49 -9.74 1.75
N PHE A 79 10.69 -10.21 2.71
CA PHE A 79 9.70 -11.26 2.46
C PHE A 79 8.36 -10.66 2.03
N LEU A 80 7.75 -9.77 2.83
CA LEU A 80 6.44 -9.20 2.49
C LEU A 80 6.51 -8.29 1.26
N MET A 81 7.59 -7.52 1.09
CA MET A 81 7.78 -6.70 -0.11
C MET A 81 7.94 -7.54 -1.38
N SER A 82 8.53 -8.75 -1.30
CA SER A 82 8.59 -9.65 -2.45
C SER A 82 7.21 -10.08 -2.92
N PHE A 83 6.29 -10.38 -1.99
CA PHE A 83 4.89 -10.67 -2.33
C PHE A 83 4.18 -9.45 -2.91
N PHE A 84 4.43 -8.27 -2.36
CA PHE A 84 3.88 -7.04 -2.89
C PHE A 84 4.30 -6.82 -4.36
N PHE A 85 5.60 -6.93 -4.66
CA PHE A 85 6.09 -6.79 -6.04
C PHE A 85 5.58 -7.89 -6.97
N LEU A 86 5.40 -9.12 -6.47
CA LEU A 86 4.78 -10.20 -7.25
C LEU A 86 3.33 -9.84 -7.63
N LEU A 87 2.53 -9.36 -6.67
CA LEU A 87 1.16 -8.94 -6.90
C LEU A 87 1.09 -7.75 -7.85
N ALA A 88 1.92 -6.73 -7.62
CA ALA A 88 2.03 -5.56 -8.50
C ALA A 88 2.40 -5.97 -9.92
N GLY A 89 3.39 -6.86 -10.10
CA GLY A 89 3.78 -7.37 -11.41
C GLY A 89 2.66 -8.13 -12.13
N MET A 90 1.86 -8.90 -11.41
CA MET A 90 0.67 -9.56 -11.98
C MET A 90 -0.41 -8.55 -12.40
N GLU A 91 -0.64 -7.52 -11.59
CA GLU A 91 -1.60 -6.44 -11.90
C GLU A 91 -1.14 -5.63 -13.13
N ILE A 92 0.14 -5.27 -13.19
CA ILE A 92 0.76 -4.61 -14.36
C ILE A 92 0.56 -5.45 -15.62
N LYS A 93 0.88 -6.75 -15.56
CA LYS A 93 0.69 -7.65 -16.70
C LYS A 93 -0.77 -7.72 -17.15
N ARG A 94 -1.69 -7.80 -16.22
CA ARG A 94 -3.12 -7.82 -16.50
C ARG A 94 -3.57 -6.53 -17.17
N GLU A 95 -3.11 -5.39 -16.69
CA GLU A 95 -3.47 -4.08 -17.21
C GLU A 95 -2.92 -3.82 -18.61
N LEU A 96 -1.69 -4.29 -18.87
CA LEU A 96 -1.07 -4.22 -20.20
C LEU A 96 -1.76 -5.12 -21.22
N LEU A 97 -2.26 -6.29 -20.81
CA LEU A 97 -2.86 -7.25 -21.77
C LEU A 97 -4.35 -6.98 -22.01
N ASN A 98 -5.11 -6.64 -20.99
CA ASN A 98 -6.58 -6.59 -21.03
C ASN A 98 -7.18 -5.30 -20.42
N GLY A 99 -6.35 -4.36 -19.94
CA GLY A 99 -6.80 -3.17 -19.22
C GLY A 99 -6.75 -1.88 -20.06
N GLU A 100 -6.77 -0.75 -19.37
CA GLU A 100 -6.73 0.58 -19.97
C GLU A 100 -5.36 0.89 -20.61
N LEU A 101 -4.28 0.24 -20.15
CA LEU A 101 -2.92 0.43 -20.69
C LEU A 101 -2.67 -0.34 -21.99
N CYS A 102 -3.57 -1.24 -22.43
CA CYS A 102 -3.42 -1.96 -23.69
C CYS A 102 -3.60 -1.05 -24.93
N SER A 103 -4.23 0.13 -24.78
CA SER A 103 -4.44 1.10 -25.85
C SER A 103 -3.65 2.37 -25.59
N PHE A 104 -2.77 2.75 -26.54
CA PHE A 104 -1.94 3.95 -26.43
C PHE A 104 -2.76 5.24 -26.21
N LYS A 105 -3.93 5.34 -26.87
CA LYS A 105 -4.82 6.50 -26.70
C LYS A 105 -5.39 6.63 -25.29
N LYS A 106 -5.65 5.52 -24.61
CA LYS A 106 -6.16 5.51 -23.24
C LYS A 106 -5.03 5.67 -22.23
N ALA A 107 -3.85 5.13 -22.51
CA ALA A 107 -2.70 5.18 -21.64
C ALA A 107 -2.03 6.55 -21.57
N ILE A 108 -2.19 7.43 -22.58
CA ILE A 108 -1.49 8.71 -22.65
C ILE A 108 -1.81 9.64 -21.47
N LEU A 109 -3.05 9.65 -20.99
CA LEU A 109 -3.46 10.49 -19.86
C LEU A 109 -2.88 9.97 -18.52
N PRO A 110 -3.02 8.69 -18.16
CA PRO A 110 -2.35 8.13 -16.98
C PRO A 110 -0.83 8.27 -17.03
N PHE A 111 -0.20 8.06 -18.21
CA PHE A 111 1.23 8.23 -18.37
C PHE A 111 1.69 9.67 -18.12
N GLY A 112 1.00 10.64 -18.72
CA GLY A 112 1.32 12.06 -18.51
C GLY A 112 1.14 12.48 -17.05
N ALA A 113 0.08 11.98 -16.39
CA ALA A 113 -0.19 12.26 -14.99
C ALA A 113 0.86 11.62 -14.07
N ALA A 114 1.25 10.35 -14.31
CA ALA A 114 2.28 9.66 -13.53
C ALA A 114 3.65 10.32 -13.72
N PHE A 115 4.03 10.63 -14.97
CA PHE A 115 5.27 11.35 -15.25
C PHE A 115 5.35 12.68 -14.51
N GLY A 116 4.26 13.46 -14.52
CA GLY A 116 4.16 14.71 -13.75
C GLY A 116 4.23 14.47 -12.25
N GLY A 117 3.52 13.44 -11.77
CA GLY A 117 3.49 13.02 -10.36
C GLY A 117 4.86 12.59 -9.82
N MET A 118 5.71 12.00 -10.64
CA MET A 118 7.10 11.67 -10.28
C MET A 118 8.05 12.87 -10.43
N LEU A 119 7.95 13.59 -11.55
CA LEU A 119 8.90 14.65 -11.89
C LEU A 119 8.80 15.85 -10.92
N PHE A 120 7.59 16.33 -10.62
CA PHE A 120 7.43 17.52 -9.80
C PHE A 120 7.93 17.32 -8.35
N PRO A 121 7.58 16.24 -7.62
CA PRO A 121 8.11 16.01 -6.30
C PRO A 121 9.64 15.82 -6.30
N ALA A 122 10.20 15.14 -7.30
CA ALA A 122 11.65 15.00 -7.46
C ALA A 122 12.35 16.36 -7.63
N LEU A 123 11.82 17.23 -8.50
CA LEU A 123 12.36 18.57 -8.72
C LEU A 123 12.25 19.44 -7.46
N ILE A 124 11.12 19.40 -6.77
CA ILE A 124 10.93 20.13 -5.50
C ILE A 124 11.93 19.64 -4.46
N TYR A 125 12.07 18.32 -4.30
CA TYR A 125 13.03 17.74 -3.38
C TYR A 125 14.45 18.17 -3.69
N LEU A 126 14.87 18.09 -4.94
CA LEU A 126 16.19 18.52 -5.39
C LEU A 126 16.41 20.02 -5.17
N ALA A 127 15.41 20.85 -5.43
CA ALA A 127 15.54 22.30 -5.22
C ALA A 127 15.90 22.66 -3.77
N PHE A 128 15.39 21.91 -2.79
CA PHE A 128 15.68 22.13 -1.36
C PHE A 128 16.93 21.36 -0.87
N ASN A 129 17.29 20.24 -1.49
CA ASN A 129 18.32 19.33 -0.99
C ASN A 129 19.54 19.19 -1.90
N PHE A 130 19.66 20.00 -2.97
CA PHE A 130 20.71 19.86 -3.98
C PHE A 130 22.12 19.97 -3.41
N HIS A 131 22.34 20.81 -2.41
CA HIS A 131 23.63 20.99 -1.75
C HIS A 131 23.79 20.17 -0.45
N SER A 132 22.82 19.30 -0.12
CA SER A 132 22.82 18.49 1.09
C SER A 132 23.27 17.06 0.80
N HIS A 133 23.84 16.38 1.82
CA HIS A 133 24.10 14.94 1.76
C HIS A 133 22.84 14.10 1.52
N THR A 134 21.65 14.67 1.71
CA THR A 134 20.36 14.02 1.47
C THR A 134 19.90 14.12 0.00
N GLY A 135 20.64 14.81 -0.87
CA GLY A 135 20.28 14.98 -2.28
C GLY A 135 20.00 13.67 -3.03
N HIS A 136 20.68 12.58 -2.65
CA HIS A 136 20.45 11.24 -3.24
C HIS A 136 19.04 10.65 -2.96
N GLY A 137 18.30 11.21 -2.01
CA GLY A 137 16.94 10.76 -1.66
C GLY A 137 15.83 11.30 -2.57
N TRP A 138 16.13 11.87 -3.74
CA TRP A 138 15.16 12.47 -4.65
C TRP A 138 14.08 11.50 -5.14
N GLY A 139 14.37 10.20 -5.17
CA GLY A 139 13.39 9.16 -5.53
C GLY A 139 12.35 8.86 -4.42
N ILE A 140 12.61 9.23 -3.15
CA ILE A 140 11.70 8.91 -2.04
C ILE A 140 10.31 9.53 -2.23
N PRO A 141 10.16 10.83 -2.53
CA PRO A 141 8.86 11.45 -2.71
C PRO A 141 8.16 11.11 -4.03
N THR A 142 8.80 10.34 -4.91
CA THR A 142 8.20 9.92 -6.19
C THR A 142 7.42 8.61 -6.07
N ALA A 143 7.65 7.82 -5.02
CA ALA A 143 6.97 6.55 -4.81
C ALA A 143 5.56 6.77 -4.29
N THR A 144 4.57 6.12 -4.92
CA THR A 144 3.15 6.21 -4.56
C THR A 144 2.66 4.84 -4.04
N ASP A 145 1.86 4.84 -2.98
CA ASP A 145 1.20 3.62 -2.48
C ASP A 145 -0.22 3.50 -3.06
N ILE A 146 -0.41 2.51 -3.92
CA ILE A 146 -1.71 2.19 -4.54
C ILE A 146 -2.77 1.89 -3.48
N ALA A 147 -2.43 1.05 -2.49
CA ALA A 147 -3.39 0.61 -1.49
C ALA A 147 -3.86 1.79 -0.62
N PHE A 148 -2.94 2.70 -0.29
CA PHE A 148 -3.25 3.91 0.46
C PHE A 148 -4.11 4.88 -0.35
N SER A 149 -3.74 5.14 -1.60
CA SER A 149 -4.46 6.06 -2.50
C SER A 149 -5.87 5.57 -2.82
N VAL A 150 -6.03 4.29 -3.18
CA VAL A 150 -7.34 3.66 -3.42
C VAL A 150 -8.13 3.55 -2.12
N GLY A 151 -7.47 3.30 -1.00
CA GLY A 151 -8.09 3.27 0.33
C GLY A 151 -8.75 4.61 0.67
N ILE A 152 -8.02 5.71 0.56
CA ILE A 152 -8.55 7.07 0.78
C ILE A 152 -9.70 7.36 -0.21
N ALA A 153 -9.49 7.06 -1.49
CA ALA A 153 -10.52 7.27 -2.51
C ALA A 153 -11.80 6.48 -2.21
N SER A 154 -11.68 5.27 -1.66
CA SER A 154 -12.83 4.43 -1.30
C SER A 154 -13.67 5.00 -0.16
N LEU A 155 -13.09 5.85 0.71
CA LEU A 155 -13.83 6.53 1.78
C LEU A 155 -14.87 7.52 1.25
N LEU A 156 -14.66 8.07 0.05
CA LEU A 156 -15.65 8.91 -0.62
C LEU A 156 -16.88 8.10 -1.11
N GLY A 157 -16.79 6.79 -1.13
CA GLY A 157 -17.89 5.87 -1.44
C GLY A 157 -18.49 6.10 -2.82
N LYS A 158 -19.83 6.18 -2.90
CA LYS A 158 -20.57 6.35 -4.14
C LYS A 158 -20.34 7.71 -4.83
N ARG A 159 -19.73 8.68 -4.15
CA ARG A 159 -19.42 9.99 -4.73
C ARG A 159 -18.15 9.94 -5.60
N PHE A 160 -17.35 8.89 -5.51
CA PHE A 160 -16.15 8.74 -6.29
C PHE A 160 -16.46 8.11 -7.66
N PRO A 161 -16.30 8.84 -8.78
CA PRO A 161 -16.62 8.34 -10.12
C PRO A 161 -15.75 7.12 -10.48
N VAL A 162 -16.36 6.13 -11.14
CA VAL A 162 -15.66 4.90 -11.55
C VAL A 162 -14.49 5.20 -12.48
N GLY A 163 -14.66 6.15 -13.43
CA GLY A 163 -13.58 6.55 -14.33
C GLY A 163 -12.35 7.14 -13.60
N LEU A 164 -12.59 7.89 -12.50
CA LEU A 164 -11.49 8.41 -11.68
C LEU A 164 -10.77 7.30 -10.90
N LYS A 165 -11.52 6.27 -10.46
CA LYS A 165 -10.91 5.09 -9.83
C LYS A 165 -9.99 4.33 -10.79
N ILE A 166 -10.44 4.15 -12.03
CA ILE A 166 -9.65 3.49 -13.09
C ILE A 166 -8.41 4.33 -13.41
N LEU A 167 -8.54 5.64 -13.55
CA LEU A 167 -7.42 6.54 -13.76
C LEU A 167 -6.40 6.48 -12.62
N LEU A 168 -6.87 6.50 -11.36
CA LEU A 168 -6.01 6.42 -10.19
C LEU A 168 -5.24 5.10 -10.14
N LEU A 169 -5.90 3.98 -10.48
CA LEU A 169 -5.27 2.67 -10.54
C LEU A 169 -4.21 2.60 -11.63
N ALA A 170 -4.54 3.07 -12.85
CA ALA A 170 -3.60 3.09 -13.96
C ALA A 170 -2.39 4.00 -13.68
N LEU A 171 -2.62 5.16 -13.05
CA LEU A 171 -1.57 6.09 -12.63
C LEU A 171 -0.62 5.41 -11.62
N ALA A 172 -1.17 4.78 -10.60
CA ALA A 172 -0.37 4.14 -9.56
C ALA A 172 0.45 2.95 -10.10
N ILE A 173 -0.10 2.18 -11.07
CA ILE A 173 0.65 1.11 -11.75
C ILE A 173 1.84 1.66 -12.55
N ILE A 174 1.67 2.81 -13.21
CA ILE A 174 2.76 3.46 -13.97
C ILE A 174 3.80 4.04 -13.03
N ASP A 175 3.39 4.60 -11.90
CA ASP A 175 4.27 5.09 -10.84
C ASP A 175 5.14 3.96 -10.25
N ASP A 176 4.55 2.80 -9.97
CA ASP A 176 5.28 1.63 -9.48
C ASP A 176 6.33 1.14 -10.49
N LEU A 177 5.97 1.13 -11.79
CA LEU A 177 6.92 0.85 -12.86
C LEU A 177 8.06 1.89 -12.90
N GLY A 178 7.73 3.16 -12.75
CA GLY A 178 8.69 4.25 -12.68
C GLY A 178 9.63 4.10 -11.49
N ALA A 179 9.10 3.79 -10.31
CA ALA A 179 9.88 3.58 -9.09
C ALA A 179 10.85 2.38 -9.18
N ILE A 180 10.51 1.34 -9.95
CA ILE A 180 11.39 0.18 -10.18
C ILE A 180 12.56 0.57 -11.11
N ILE A 181 12.36 1.50 -12.04
CA ILE A 181 13.39 1.92 -13.00
C ILE A 181 14.37 2.93 -12.39
N VAL A 182 13.90 3.75 -11.47
CA VAL A 182 14.68 4.78 -10.75
C VAL A 182 15.47 4.20 -9.59
#